data_28f8362ddd75c47f341ea2cd0865998d
#
_entry.id   28f8362ddd75c47f341ea2cd0865998d
#
_cell.length_a   1.000
_cell.length_b   1.000
_cell.length_c   1.000
_cell.angle_alpha   90.00
_cell.angle_beta   90.00
_cell.angle_gamma   90.00
#
_symmetry.space_group_name_H-M   'P 1'
#
loop_
_entity.id
_entity.type
_entity.pdbx_description
1 polymer ?
#
loop_
_entity_poly.entity_id
_entity_poly.type
_entity_poly.pdbx_seq_one_letter_code
_entity_poly.pdbx_strand_id
1 'polypeptide(L)'
;MGERFFKDNFGLNVKATNVVGYENGVEVFVHCDDHDIVFNSSILLTKNSLGHKGNMRASEESDELSTQIGKVVSGFDYKANKKEYDEIYQYFKDNQKNYGYYGYTKETINKTQNSGYQNEFFWINGSPTNLENYDKFYKPLIKQKNNEFKQSYLKNRKIAINQEKSELITSLFSKSTQYNPKKESYKLPIIAKDINQLSIGPSEKEVSIFSLLYRKQIRNI
;
A
#
# COMPACT_ATOMS: atom_id res chain seq x y z
N MET A 1 -1.54 -17.66 -12.36
CA MET A 1 -0.09 -17.40 -12.46
C MET A 1 0.33 -16.29 -11.49
N GLY A 2 -0.35 -15.14 -11.44
CA GLY A 2 -0.03 -14.09 -10.48
C GLY A 2 -0.02 -14.58 -9.03
N GLU A 3 -1.06 -15.28 -8.60
CA GLU A 3 -1.12 -15.87 -7.26
C GLU A 3 0.07 -16.79 -6.95
N ARG A 4 0.46 -17.62 -7.92
CA ARG A 4 1.62 -18.50 -7.77
C ARG A 4 2.92 -17.73 -7.63
N PHE A 5 3.10 -16.62 -8.37
CA PHE A 5 4.26 -15.76 -8.23
C PHE A 5 4.43 -15.24 -6.79
N PHE A 6 3.34 -14.75 -6.18
CA PHE A 6 3.40 -14.28 -4.79
C PHE A 6 3.66 -15.41 -3.79
N LYS A 7 3.08 -16.58 -4.01
CA LYS A 7 3.35 -17.76 -3.18
C LYS A 7 4.81 -18.22 -3.26
N ASP A 8 5.36 -18.31 -4.47
CA ASP A 8 6.72 -18.81 -4.70
C ASP A 8 7.79 -17.83 -4.19
N ASN A 9 7.58 -16.51 -4.38
CA ASN A 9 8.55 -15.51 -3.95
C ASN A 9 8.39 -15.09 -2.49
N PHE A 10 7.16 -14.89 -2.02
CA PHE A 10 6.90 -14.28 -0.73
C PHE A 10 6.32 -15.25 0.30
N GLY A 11 5.92 -16.45 -0.09
CA GLY A 11 5.31 -17.43 0.82
C GLY A 11 3.89 -17.08 1.27
N LEU A 12 3.25 -16.11 0.60
CA LEU A 12 1.92 -15.60 0.92
C LEU A 12 0.89 -16.04 -0.11
N ASN A 13 -0.30 -16.42 0.36
CA ASN A 13 -1.42 -16.70 -0.51
C ASN A 13 -2.16 -15.39 -0.79
N VAL A 14 -2.33 -15.07 -2.06
CA VAL A 14 -3.05 -13.91 -2.54
C VAL A 14 -4.21 -14.34 -3.44
N LYS A 15 -5.18 -13.46 -3.65
CA LYS A 15 -6.29 -13.64 -4.58
C LYS A 15 -6.16 -12.64 -5.72
N ALA A 16 -6.24 -13.10 -6.96
CA ALA A 16 -6.33 -12.24 -8.12
C ALA A 16 -7.67 -11.47 -8.07
N THR A 17 -7.60 -10.15 -8.18
CA THR A 17 -8.76 -9.25 -8.12
C THR A 17 -9.13 -8.68 -9.47
N ASN A 18 -8.14 -8.52 -10.35
CA ASN A 18 -8.35 -8.01 -11.70
C ASN A 18 -7.22 -8.44 -12.64
N VAL A 19 -7.49 -8.40 -13.95
CA VAL A 19 -6.51 -8.63 -15.01
C VAL A 19 -6.69 -7.59 -16.10
N VAL A 20 -5.62 -6.89 -16.44
CA VAL A 20 -5.60 -5.89 -17.50
C VAL A 20 -4.65 -6.35 -18.60
N GLY A 21 -5.17 -6.44 -19.83
CA GLY A 21 -4.38 -6.82 -21.00
C GLY A 21 -3.51 -5.68 -21.51
N TYR A 22 -2.30 -6.03 -21.97
CA TYR A 22 -1.37 -5.16 -22.69
C TYR A 22 -0.94 -5.82 -24.00
N GLU A 23 -0.29 -5.07 -24.86
CA GLU A 23 0.19 -5.57 -26.15
C GLU A 23 1.06 -6.84 -26.00
N ASN A 24 1.94 -6.86 -25.01
CA ASN A 24 2.92 -7.93 -24.80
C ASN A 24 2.66 -8.81 -23.57
N GLY A 25 1.49 -8.71 -22.94
CA GLY A 25 1.19 -9.50 -21.75
C GLY A 25 -0.06 -9.07 -21.01
N VAL A 26 -0.09 -9.38 -19.73
CA VAL A 26 -1.18 -9.01 -18.82
C VAL A 26 -0.63 -8.54 -17.49
N GLU A 27 -1.26 -7.54 -16.88
CA GLU A 27 -1.04 -7.20 -15.49
C GLU A 27 -2.12 -7.87 -14.65
N VAL A 28 -1.68 -8.62 -13.64
CA VAL A 28 -2.56 -9.31 -12.70
C VAL A 28 -2.50 -8.58 -11.37
N PHE A 29 -3.63 -7.97 -10.98
CA PHE A 29 -3.79 -7.34 -9.68
C PHE A 29 -4.18 -8.39 -8.64
N VAL A 30 -3.60 -8.28 -7.45
CA VAL A 30 -3.81 -9.22 -6.36
C VAL A 30 -4.07 -8.50 -5.05
N HIS A 31 -4.85 -9.16 -4.19
CA HIS A 31 -5.07 -8.79 -2.81
C HIS A 31 -4.59 -9.91 -1.89
N CYS A 32 -3.88 -9.55 -0.83
CA CYS A 32 -3.47 -10.43 0.25
C CYS A 32 -4.21 -10.08 1.54
N ASP A 33 -4.69 -11.11 2.24
CA ASP A 33 -5.20 -11.07 3.61
C ASP A 33 -4.67 -12.26 4.43
N ASP A 34 -3.58 -12.88 3.95
CA ASP A 34 -3.02 -14.10 4.52
C ASP A 34 -2.25 -13.80 5.82
N HIS A 35 -2.52 -14.56 6.88
CA HIS A 35 -1.89 -14.35 8.19
C HIS A 35 -1.99 -12.91 8.74
N ASP A 36 -3.07 -12.19 8.48
CA ASP A 36 -3.26 -10.77 8.81
C ASP A 36 -2.27 -9.80 8.13
N ILE A 37 -1.54 -10.27 7.12
CA ILE A 37 -0.69 -9.44 6.26
C ILE A 37 -1.54 -8.95 5.11
N VAL A 38 -1.94 -7.67 5.16
CA VAL A 38 -2.89 -7.08 4.21
C VAL A 38 -2.18 -6.15 3.26
N PHE A 39 -2.23 -6.43 1.96
CA PHE A 39 -1.71 -5.54 0.92
C PHE A 39 -2.37 -5.77 -0.44
N ASN A 40 -2.23 -4.78 -1.32
CA ASN A 40 -2.57 -4.87 -2.74
C ASN A 40 -1.29 -4.73 -3.56
N SER A 41 -1.17 -5.52 -4.61
CA SER A 41 -0.03 -5.47 -5.52
C SER A 41 -0.45 -5.90 -6.93
N SER A 42 0.46 -5.84 -7.87
CA SER A 42 0.26 -6.38 -9.21
C SER A 42 1.55 -6.98 -9.74
N ILE A 43 1.43 -7.83 -10.74
CA ILE A 43 2.57 -8.35 -11.51
C ILE A 43 2.27 -8.31 -13.00
N LEU A 44 3.25 -7.86 -13.76
CA LEU A 44 3.22 -7.93 -15.21
C LEU A 44 3.71 -9.31 -15.67
N LEU A 45 2.86 -10.06 -16.35
CA LEU A 45 3.17 -11.36 -16.94
C LEU A 45 3.28 -11.17 -18.47
N THR A 46 4.48 -11.33 -19.00
CA THR A 46 4.71 -11.28 -20.44
C THR A 46 4.15 -12.52 -21.14
N LYS A 47 3.97 -12.46 -22.47
CA LYS A 47 3.52 -13.62 -23.29
C LYS A 47 4.43 -14.84 -23.09
N ASN A 48 5.73 -14.63 -22.89
CA ASN A 48 6.68 -15.72 -22.65
C ASN A 48 6.49 -16.37 -21.26
N SER A 49 6.00 -15.62 -20.29
CA SER A 49 5.69 -16.14 -18.94
C SER A 49 4.34 -16.85 -18.88
N LEU A 50 3.41 -16.51 -19.79
CA LEU A 50 2.09 -17.13 -19.85
C LEU A 50 2.23 -18.60 -20.25
N GLY A 51 1.67 -19.50 -19.46
CA GLY A 51 1.80 -20.94 -19.68
C GLY A 51 2.96 -21.60 -18.92
N HIS A 52 3.85 -20.84 -18.28
CA HIS A 52 4.90 -21.43 -17.44
C HIS A 52 4.30 -22.25 -16.28
N LYS A 53 4.68 -23.53 -16.19
CA LYS A 53 4.17 -24.48 -15.21
C LYS A 53 5.08 -24.70 -14.01
N GLY A 54 6.34 -24.27 -14.09
CA GLY A 54 7.34 -24.43 -13.04
C GLY A 54 7.21 -23.41 -11.91
N ASN A 55 8.18 -23.44 -11.01
CA ASN A 55 8.33 -22.43 -9.96
C ASN A 55 8.53 -21.03 -10.59
N MET A 56 7.84 -20.03 -10.07
CA MET A 56 7.88 -18.64 -10.56
C MET A 56 8.82 -17.75 -9.72
N ARG A 57 9.73 -18.35 -8.95
CA ARG A 57 10.67 -17.55 -8.17
C ARG A 57 11.54 -16.69 -9.09
N ALA A 58 11.67 -15.42 -8.77
CA ALA A 58 12.55 -14.50 -9.46
C ALA A 58 14.01 -14.95 -9.28
N SER A 59 14.74 -15.01 -10.39
CA SER A 59 16.17 -15.38 -10.40
C SER A 59 17.08 -14.17 -10.31
N GLU A 60 16.60 -13.00 -10.69
CA GLU A 60 17.36 -11.76 -10.71
C GLU A 60 16.59 -10.67 -9.95
N GLU A 61 17.33 -9.80 -9.29
CA GLU A 61 16.78 -8.63 -8.64
C GLU A 61 16.61 -7.50 -9.66
N SER A 62 15.46 -6.86 -9.62
CA SER A 62 15.12 -5.72 -10.46
C SER A 62 14.42 -4.65 -9.62
N ASP A 63 14.39 -3.43 -10.12
CA ASP A 63 13.66 -2.33 -9.49
C ASP A 63 12.17 -2.66 -9.34
N GLU A 64 11.60 -3.38 -10.32
CA GLU A 64 10.21 -3.84 -10.25
C GLU A 64 10.01 -4.83 -9.09
N LEU A 65 10.88 -5.82 -8.93
CA LEU A 65 10.81 -6.77 -7.83
C LEU A 65 11.01 -6.07 -6.47
N SER A 66 11.96 -5.16 -6.38
CA SER A 66 12.21 -4.35 -5.18
C SER A 66 10.97 -3.53 -4.79
N THR A 67 10.32 -2.92 -5.77
CA THR A 67 9.05 -2.19 -5.57
C THR A 67 7.93 -3.12 -5.09
N GLN A 68 7.80 -4.32 -5.65
CA GLN A 68 6.82 -5.30 -5.19
C GLN A 68 7.11 -5.78 -3.77
N ILE A 69 8.38 -5.98 -3.41
CA ILE A 69 8.77 -6.30 -2.03
C ILE A 69 8.33 -5.18 -1.09
N GLY A 70 8.54 -3.91 -1.44
CA GLY A 70 8.07 -2.77 -0.66
C GLY A 70 6.57 -2.81 -0.40
N LYS A 71 5.76 -3.13 -1.43
CA LYS A 71 4.31 -3.30 -1.28
C LYS A 71 3.94 -4.44 -0.32
N VAL A 72 4.63 -5.58 -0.41
CA VAL A 72 4.43 -6.71 0.51
C VAL A 72 4.83 -6.31 1.93
N VAL A 73 5.99 -5.68 2.11
CA VAL A 73 6.51 -5.23 3.42
C VAL A 73 5.58 -4.21 4.07
N SER A 74 4.87 -3.38 3.30
CA SER A 74 3.86 -2.47 3.87
C SER A 74 2.73 -3.22 4.61
N GLY A 75 2.38 -4.43 4.15
CA GLY A 75 1.42 -5.30 4.84
C GLY A 75 1.96 -5.83 6.17
N PHE A 76 3.27 -6.10 6.27
CA PHE A 76 3.91 -6.43 7.54
C PHE A 76 3.92 -5.23 8.48
N ASP A 77 4.18 -4.03 7.96
CA ASP A 77 4.14 -2.79 8.75
C ASP A 77 2.74 -2.53 9.32
N TYR A 78 1.71 -2.69 8.49
CA TYR A 78 0.33 -2.60 8.96
C TYR A 78 0.04 -3.62 10.06
N LYS A 79 0.36 -4.91 9.86
CA LYS A 79 0.15 -5.94 10.89
C LYS A 79 0.87 -5.61 12.19
N ALA A 80 2.12 -5.14 12.13
CA ALA A 80 2.92 -4.79 13.32
C ALA A 80 2.34 -3.60 14.10
N ASN A 81 1.76 -2.65 13.41
CA ASN A 81 1.28 -1.38 13.95
C ASN A 81 -0.23 -1.19 13.71
N LYS A 82 -0.97 -2.29 13.66
CA LYS A 82 -2.40 -2.29 13.28
C LYS A 82 -3.23 -1.32 14.11
N LYS A 83 -3.03 -1.31 15.43
CA LYS A 83 -3.78 -0.43 16.34
C LYS A 83 -3.58 1.04 15.97
N GLU A 84 -2.34 1.42 15.73
CA GLU A 84 -1.96 2.78 15.38
C GLU A 84 -2.56 3.22 14.03
N TYR A 85 -2.53 2.33 13.03
CA TYR A 85 -3.14 2.62 11.74
C TYR A 85 -4.67 2.64 11.79
N ASP A 86 -5.29 1.79 12.59
CA ASP A 86 -6.74 1.80 12.80
C ASP A 86 -7.20 3.10 13.49
N GLU A 87 -6.41 3.67 14.42
CA GLU A 87 -6.68 4.97 15.04
C GLU A 87 -6.60 6.11 14.01
N ILE A 88 -5.61 6.10 13.11
CA ILE A 88 -5.51 7.06 12.01
C ILE A 88 -6.72 6.91 11.06
N TYR A 89 -7.09 5.70 10.71
CA TYR A 89 -8.26 5.43 9.88
C TYR A 89 -9.54 6.00 10.52
N GLN A 90 -9.73 5.77 11.80
CA GLN A 90 -10.89 6.26 12.54
C GLN A 90 -10.92 7.79 12.59
N TYR A 91 -9.77 8.45 12.80
CA TYR A 91 -9.67 9.91 12.70
C TYR A 91 -10.22 10.44 11.37
N PHE A 92 -9.80 9.85 10.25
CA PHE A 92 -10.30 10.26 8.93
C PHE A 92 -11.79 10.00 8.78
N LYS A 93 -12.29 8.88 9.28
CA LYS A 93 -13.70 8.49 9.21
C LYS A 93 -14.59 9.48 9.95
N ASP A 94 -14.19 9.87 11.15
CA ASP A 94 -14.97 10.77 12.02
C ASP A 94 -14.99 12.21 11.48
N ASN A 95 -13.92 12.63 10.82
CA ASN A 95 -13.76 14.01 10.34
C ASN A 95 -14.22 14.24 8.90
N GLN A 96 -14.67 13.22 8.18
CA GLN A 96 -15.14 13.33 6.78
C GLN A 96 -16.19 14.44 6.58
N LYS A 97 -17.17 14.52 7.49
CA LYS A 97 -18.26 15.51 7.39
C LYS A 97 -17.75 16.91 7.71
N ASN A 98 -16.93 17.05 8.75
CA ASN A 98 -16.44 18.33 9.23
C ASN A 98 -15.57 19.01 8.17
N TYR A 99 -14.70 18.25 7.53
CA TYR A 99 -13.77 18.79 6.53
C TYR A 99 -14.27 18.63 5.08
N GLY A 100 -15.39 17.91 4.86
CA GLY A 100 -16.02 17.79 3.54
C GLY A 100 -15.19 17.01 2.52
N TYR A 101 -14.49 15.96 2.95
CA TYR A 101 -13.76 15.06 2.07
C TYR A 101 -14.37 13.65 2.03
N TYR A 102 -13.87 12.83 1.12
CA TYR A 102 -14.09 11.39 1.06
C TYR A 102 -12.79 10.70 0.61
N GLY A 103 -12.71 9.40 0.83
CA GLY A 103 -11.59 8.58 0.39
C GLY A 103 -11.89 7.80 -0.89
N TYR A 104 -11.05 6.84 -1.22
CA TYR A 104 -11.26 5.89 -2.31
C TYR A 104 -12.47 4.99 -2.04
N THR A 105 -13.15 4.58 -3.10
CA THR A 105 -14.18 3.54 -2.99
C THR A 105 -13.54 2.16 -2.83
N LYS A 106 -14.22 1.25 -2.14
CA LYS A 106 -13.77 -0.15 -2.04
C LYS A 106 -13.58 -0.81 -3.41
N GLU A 107 -14.44 -0.48 -4.37
CA GLU A 107 -14.32 -0.99 -5.73
C GLU A 107 -13.02 -0.54 -6.40
N THR A 108 -12.65 0.74 -6.27
CA THR A 108 -11.40 1.26 -6.80
C THR A 108 -10.20 0.56 -6.17
N ILE A 109 -10.21 0.40 -4.83
CA ILE A 109 -9.11 -0.27 -4.12
C ILE A 109 -8.95 -1.71 -4.59
N ASN A 110 -10.04 -2.45 -4.70
CA ASN A 110 -9.98 -3.89 -5.05
C ASN A 110 -9.63 -4.14 -6.51
N LYS A 111 -9.95 -3.23 -7.44
CA LYS A 111 -9.80 -3.48 -8.87
C LYS A 111 -8.52 -2.92 -9.49
N THR A 112 -8.00 -1.82 -8.97
CA THR A 112 -6.95 -1.07 -9.66
C THR A 112 -5.79 -0.65 -8.78
N GLN A 113 -5.89 -0.86 -7.46
CA GLN A 113 -4.83 -0.44 -6.56
C GLN A 113 -3.76 -1.52 -6.40
N ASN A 114 -2.52 -1.06 -6.40
CA ASN A 114 -1.33 -1.90 -6.22
C ASN A 114 -0.29 -1.22 -5.33
N SER A 115 -0.73 -0.38 -4.39
CA SER A 115 0.12 0.48 -3.56
C SER A 115 0.53 -0.12 -2.20
N GLY A 116 0.47 -1.45 -2.06
CA GLY A 116 0.74 -2.11 -0.80
C GLY A 116 -0.47 -2.10 0.13
N TYR A 117 -0.28 -1.91 1.45
CA TYR A 117 -1.41 -1.72 2.33
C TYR A 117 -2.12 -0.42 2.00
N GLN A 118 -3.42 -0.52 1.77
CA GLN A 118 -4.25 0.62 1.44
C GLN A 118 -5.65 0.46 2.01
N ASN A 119 -6.20 1.56 2.53
CA ASN A 119 -7.62 1.70 2.86
C ASN A 119 -8.25 2.88 2.11
N GLU A 120 -9.46 3.27 2.51
CA GLU A 120 -10.20 4.36 1.85
C GLU A 120 -9.44 5.69 1.84
N PHE A 121 -8.57 5.97 2.82
CA PHE A 121 -7.98 7.29 3.05
C PHE A 121 -6.49 7.36 2.80
N PHE A 122 -5.76 6.27 3.07
CA PHE A 122 -4.31 6.27 2.97
C PHE A 122 -3.75 4.91 2.54
N TRP A 123 -2.52 4.93 2.11
CA TRP A 123 -1.70 3.74 1.94
C TRP A 123 -0.37 3.90 2.66
N ILE A 124 0.29 2.79 2.90
CA ILE A 124 1.62 2.73 3.49
C ILE A 124 2.61 2.46 2.37
N ASN A 125 3.52 3.41 2.15
CA ASN A 125 4.66 3.20 1.27
C ASN A 125 5.72 2.43 2.07
N GLY A 126 5.82 1.12 1.82
CA GLY A 126 6.81 0.26 2.45
C GLY A 126 8.17 0.46 1.82
N SER A 127 9.23 0.42 2.63
CA SER A 127 10.60 0.55 2.12
C SER A 127 10.95 -0.62 1.22
N PRO A 128 11.41 -0.36 -0.01
CA PRO A 128 11.87 -1.41 -0.91
C PRO A 128 13.11 -2.11 -0.32
N THR A 129 13.23 -3.40 -0.58
CA THR A 129 14.40 -4.20 -0.20
C THR A 129 14.59 -5.30 -1.22
N ASN A 130 15.67 -6.05 -1.12
CA ASN A 130 15.92 -7.18 -2.01
C ASN A 130 15.32 -8.49 -1.50
N LEU A 131 15.25 -9.50 -2.37
CA LEU A 131 14.62 -10.78 -2.06
C LEU A 131 15.37 -11.57 -0.98
N GLU A 132 16.71 -11.44 -0.92
CA GLU A 132 17.52 -12.06 0.12
C GLU A 132 17.16 -11.53 1.51
N ASN A 133 17.06 -10.19 1.63
CA ASN A 133 16.64 -9.55 2.87
C ASN A 133 15.20 -9.91 3.23
N TYR A 134 14.33 -10.00 2.24
CA TYR A 134 12.95 -10.43 2.47
C TYR A 134 12.91 -11.86 3.04
N ASP A 135 13.59 -12.80 2.41
CA ASP A 135 13.66 -14.20 2.86
C ASP A 135 14.25 -14.34 4.27
N LYS A 136 15.27 -13.56 4.57
CA LYS A 136 15.98 -13.60 5.86
C LYS A 136 15.17 -12.96 6.99
N PHE A 137 14.55 -11.82 6.76
CA PHE A 137 14.01 -10.97 7.82
C PHE A 137 12.48 -10.95 7.90
N TYR A 138 11.78 -11.13 6.80
CA TYR A 138 10.32 -10.99 6.75
C TYR A 138 9.59 -12.34 6.64
N LYS A 139 10.03 -13.19 5.74
CA LYS A 139 9.38 -14.48 5.50
C LYS A 139 9.24 -15.37 6.75
N PRO A 140 10.22 -15.43 7.68
CA PRO A 140 10.08 -16.18 8.93
C PRO A 140 8.98 -15.63 9.86
N LEU A 141 8.58 -14.35 9.69
CA LEU A 141 7.57 -13.71 10.53
C LEU A 141 6.13 -14.08 10.14
N ILE A 142 5.89 -14.60 8.93
CA ILE A 142 4.55 -14.79 8.38
C ILE A 142 3.63 -15.52 9.37
N LYS A 143 4.12 -16.59 9.99
CA LYS A 143 3.35 -17.43 10.91
C LYS A 143 3.34 -16.96 12.36
N GLN A 144 4.10 -15.91 12.70
CA GLN A 144 4.13 -15.36 14.05
C GLN A 144 2.87 -14.56 14.36
N LYS A 145 2.45 -14.57 15.61
CA LYS A 145 1.22 -13.92 16.06
C LYS A 145 1.52 -12.69 16.95
N ASN A 146 0.72 -11.64 16.78
CA ASN A 146 0.58 -10.51 17.69
C ASN A 146 1.90 -9.90 18.22
N ASN A 147 2.12 -9.95 19.54
CA ASN A 147 3.24 -9.27 20.18
C ASN A 147 4.61 -9.78 19.76
N GLU A 148 4.76 -11.10 19.53
CA GLU A 148 5.99 -11.69 19.02
C GLU A 148 6.30 -11.18 17.62
N PHE A 149 5.29 -11.13 16.74
CA PHE A 149 5.42 -10.58 15.40
C PHE A 149 5.89 -9.11 15.44
N LYS A 150 5.21 -8.25 16.23
CA LYS A 150 5.56 -6.83 16.34
C LYS A 150 7.00 -6.63 16.78
N GLN A 151 7.43 -7.33 17.83
CA GLN A 151 8.80 -7.23 18.37
C GLN A 151 9.84 -7.68 17.33
N SER A 152 9.61 -8.83 16.70
CA SER A 152 10.50 -9.37 15.66
C SER A 152 10.55 -8.46 14.43
N TYR A 153 9.40 -7.95 13.98
CA TYR A 153 9.32 -7.01 12.86
C TYR A 153 10.12 -5.74 13.13
N LEU A 154 9.91 -5.09 14.26
CA LEU A 154 10.62 -3.85 14.60
C LEU A 154 12.13 -4.05 14.76
N LYS A 155 12.55 -5.21 15.29
CA LYS A 155 13.97 -5.59 15.35
C LYS A 155 14.56 -5.77 13.95
N ASN A 156 13.89 -6.56 13.11
CA ASN A 156 14.38 -6.89 11.77
C ASN A 156 14.40 -5.66 10.88
N ARG A 157 13.42 -4.77 10.98
CA ARG A 157 13.37 -3.52 10.25
C ARG A 157 14.60 -2.65 10.48
N LYS A 158 15.07 -2.54 11.71
CA LYS A 158 16.28 -1.77 12.03
C LYS A 158 17.53 -2.33 11.35
N ILE A 159 17.55 -3.62 11.08
CA ILE A 159 18.71 -4.33 10.48
C ILE A 159 18.61 -4.32 8.96
N ALA A 160 17.43 -4.65 8.42
CA ALA A 160 17.24 -4.89 6.99
C ALA A 160 17.18 -3.60 6.15
N ILE A 161 16.78 -2.51 6.77
CA ILE A 161 16.52 -1.25 6.08
C ILE A 161 17.43 -0.21 6.73
N ASN A 162 18.50 0.16 6.09
CA ASN A 162 19.41 1.24 6.51
C ASN A 162 18.67 2.57 6.62
N GLN A 163 17.71 2.68 7.58
CA GLN A 163 16.96 3.87 7.98
C GLN A 163 15.85 4.37 7.03
N GLU A 164 15.53 3.70 5.93
CA GLU A 164 14.35 4.11 5.17
C GLU A 164 13.08 3.79 5.96
N LYS A 165 12.33 4.83 6.27
CA LYS A 165 11.11 4.76 7.07
C LYS A 165 9.94 4.50 6.12
N SER A 166 8.98 3.68 6.57
CA SER A 166 7.69 3.66 5.89
C SER A 166 7.05 5.04 5.95
N GLU A 167 6.41 5.42 4.87
CA GLU A 167 5.65 6.67 4.77
C GLU A 167 4.16 6.36 4.80
N LEU A 168 3.39 7.21 5.46
CA LEU A 168 1.94 7.21 5.34
C LEU A 168 1.53 8.27 4.34
N ILE A 169 0.94 7.85 3.23
CA ILE A 169 0.50 8.75 2.18
C ILE A 169 -1.03 8.77 2.16
N THR A 170 -1.58 9.94 2.39
CA THR A 170 -3.03 10.15 2.46
C THR A 170 -3.53 10.80 1.18
N SER A 171 -4.62 10.26 0.63
CA SER A 171 -5.32 10.85 -0.51
C SER A 171 -6.79 11.07 -0.19
N LEU A 172 -7.17 12.32 -0.11
CA LEU A 172 -8.53 12.75 0.15
C LEU A 172 -9.11 13.44 -1.08
N PHE A 173 -10.41 13.31 -1.27
CA PHE A 173 -11.13 13.93 -2.37
C PHE A 173 -12.15 14.92 -1.82
N SER A 174 -12.10 16.17 -2.28
CA SER A 174 -13.07 17.19 -1.86
C SER A 174 -14.46 16.87 -2.40
N LYS A 175 -15.47 17.02 -1.56
CA LYS A 175 -16.89 16.96 -1.96
C LYS A 175 -17.38 18.22 -2.67
N SER A 176 -16.59 19.29 -2.65
CA SER A 176 -16.96 20.53 -3.30
C SER A 176 -16.98 20.39 -4.82
N THR A 177 -18.09 20.76 -5.44
CA THR A 177 -18.23 20.87 -6.90
C THR A 177 -17.63 22.16 -7.44
N GLN A 178 -17.36 23.13 -6.56
CA GLN A 178 -16.71 24.42 -6.87
C GLN A 178 -15.37 24.46 -6.15
N TYR A 179 -14.30 24.36 -6.92
CA TYR A 179 -12.94 24.49 -6.38
C TYR A 179 -12.70 25.93 -5.92
N ASN A 180 -12.50 26.10 -4.63
CA ASN A 180 -12.04 27.37 -4.08
C ASN A 180 -10.67 27.14 -3.42
N PRO A 181 -9.57 27.53 -4.10
CA PRO A 181 -8.23 27.26 -3.60
C PRO A 181 -7.99 27.85 -2.20
N LYS A 182 -8.60 28.97 -1.87
CA LYS A 182 -8.49 29.56 -0.54
C LYS A 182 -9.19 28.76 0.56
N LYS A 183 -10.34 28.13 0.25
CA LYS A 183 -11.07 27.29 1.21
C LYS A 183 -10.51 25.88 1.33
N GLU A 184 -10.02 25.29 0.25
CA GLU A 184 -9.45 23.93 0.27
C GLU A 184 -8.03 23.92 0.87
N SER A 185 -7.20 24.92 0.54
CA SER A 185 -5.86 25.06 1.13
C SER A 185 -5.86 25.33 2.65
N TYR A 186 -6.98 25.84 3.18
CA TYR A 186 -7.13 26.10 4.62
C TYR A 186 -7.28 24.80 5.44
N LYS A 187 -7.92 23.77 4.90
CA LYS A 187 -8.18 22.50 5.59
C LYS A 187 -6.94 21.61 5.69
N LEU A 188 -6.09 21.64 4.66
CA LEU A 188 -4.92 20.78 4.56
C LEU A 188 -3.95 20.95 5.75
N PRO A 189 -3.55 22.16 6.15
CA PRO A 189 -2.68 22.37 7.31
C PRO A 189 -3.29 21.87 8.62
N ILE A 190 -4.63 21.98 8.78
CA ILE A 190 -5.34 21.51 9.98
C ILE A 190 -5.27 19.99 10.05
N ILE A 191 -5.62 19.29 8.97
CA ILE A 191 -5.58 17.84 8.89
C ILE A 191 -4.16 17.32 9.11
N ALA A 192 -3.16 17.95 8.46
CA ALA A 192 -1.76 17.58 8.63
C ALA A 192 -1.29 17.76 10.08
N LYS A 193 -1.67 18.86 10.72
CA LYS A 193 -1.38 19.11 12.14
C LYS A 193 -2.01 18.05 13.04
N ASP A 194 -3.28 17.76 12.85
CA ASP A 194 -4.02 16.77 13.66
C ASP A 194 -3.38 15.39 13.55
N ILE A 195 -3.06 14.94 12.32
CA ILE A 195 -2.42 13.64 12.07
C ILE A 195 -1.03 13.57 12.71
N ASN A 196 -0.26 14.66 12.64
CA ASN A 196 1.06 14.71 13.28
C ASN A 196 0.96 14.68 14.81
N GLN A 197 -0.10 15.24 15.39
CA GLN A 197 -0.34 15.22 16.84
C GLN A 197 -0.73 13.83 17.37
N LEU A 198 -1.24 12.93 16.51
CA LEU A 198 -1.57 11.57 16.94
C LEU A 198 -0.35 10.78 17.45
N SER A 199 0.89 11.23 17.20
CA SER A 199 2.15 10.59 17.64
C SER A 199 2.25 9.09 17.32
N ILE A 200 1.45 8.62 16.38
CA ILE A 200 1.26 7.21 15.98
C ILE A 200 1.58 7.02 14.50
N GLY A 201 1.92 5.79 14.12
CA GLY A 201 2.27 5.44 12.75
C GLY A 201 3.68 5.90 12.34
N PRO A 202 3.97 5.92 11.04
CA PRO A 202 5.27 6.34 10.50
C PRO A 202 5.63 7.77 10.87
N SER A 203 6.93 8.07 10.98
CA SER A 203 7.41 9.43 11.24
C SER A 203 7.18 10.39 10.08
N GLU A 204 7.07 9.88 8.86
CA GLU A 204 6.78 10.63 7.65
C GLU A 204 5.34 10.40 7.21
N LYS A 205 4.59 11.50 7.10
CA LYS A 205 3.18 11.47 6.73
C LYS A 205 2.92 12.57 5.70
N GLU A 206 2.45 12.17 4.54
CA GLU A 206 2.00 13.07 3.49
C GLU A 206 0.48 13.14 3.47
N VAL A 207 -0.07 14.33 3.33
CA VAL A 207 -1.51 14.55 3.16
C VAL A 207 -1.78 15.34 1.89
N SER A 208 -2.54 14.74 0.99
CA SER A 208 -2.97 15.36 -0.26
C SER A 208 -4.48 15.42 -0.34
N ILE A 209 -5.02 16.55 -0.80
CA ILE A 209 -6.45 16.73 -1.08
C ILE A 209 -6.63 17.02 -2.57
N PHE A 210 -7.40 16.19 -3.23
CA PHE A 210 -7.72 16.30 -4.65
C PHE A 210 -9.11 16.91 -4.85
N SER A 211 -9.23 17.86 -5.79
CA SER A 211 -10.53 18.38 -6.25
C SER A 211 -10.96 17.66 -7.53
N LEU A 212 -12.25 17.31 -7.63
CA LEU A 212 -12.83 16.73 -8.85
C LEU A 212 -12.69 17.64 -10.07
N LEU A 213 -12.62 18.95 -9.90
CA LEU A 213 -12.42 19.91 -10.98
C LEU A 213 -11.02 19.83 -11.60
N TYR A 214 -10.00 19.49 -10.82
CA TYR A 214 -8.65 19.31 -11.33
C TYR A 214 -8.54 18.12 -12.29
N ARG A 215 -9.30 17.06 -12.08
CA ARG A 215 -9.37 15.91 -12.98
C ARG A 215 -10.06 16.21 -14.32
N LYS A 216 -11.04 17.11 -14.36
CA LYS A 216 -11.71 17.53 -15.61
C LYS A 216 -10.80 18.38 -16.50
N GLN A 217 -9.95 19.21 -15.93
CA GLN A 217 -8.99 20.03 -16.70
C GLN A 217 -7.83 19.25 -17.29
N ILE A 218 -7.37 18.19 -16.61
CA ILE A 218 -6.27 17.33 -17.12
C ILE A 218 -6.74 16.40 -18.24
N ARG A 219 -8.03 16.08 -18.34
CA ARG A 219 -8.57 15.21 -19.41
C ARG A 219 -8.87 15.94 -20.72
N ASN A 220 -8.81 17.24 -20.75
CA ASN A 220 -9.09 18.07 -21.93
C ASN A 220 -7.81 18.74 -22.49
N ILE A 221 -6.62 18.25 -22.12
CA ILE A 221 -5.33 18.53 -22.75
C ILE A 221 -4.86 17.25 -23.45
#